data_a7c28a4bcda94e796ea3e61d5d0d9c7c
#
_entry.id   a7c28a4bcda94e796ea3e61d5d0d9c7c
#
_cell.length_a   1.000
_cell.length_b   1.000
_cell.length_c   1.000
_cell.angle_alpha   90.00
_cell.angle_beta   90.00
_cell.angle_gamma   90.00
#
_symmetry.space_group_name_H-M   'P 1'
#
loop_
_entity.id
_entity.type
_entity.pdbx_description
1 polymer ?
#
loop_
_entity_poly.entity_id
_entity_poly.type
_entity_poly.pdbx_seq_one_letter_code
_entity_poly.pdbx_strand_id
1 'polypeptide(L)'
;MVEYSFPPQRCNYIDKNGYAHYKFEQYRMSRTQDLESWYHDAGQFYVYNIDKFYKCNGDCKEIIPIVVSEMEVQDIDTEKDWELAEIKYMLMQRKTI
;
A
#
# COMPACT_ATOMS: atom_id res chain seq x y z
N MET A 1 0.47 -7.23 2.01
CA MET A 1 0.69 -6.02 1.18
C MET A 1 -0.53 -5.73 0.33
N VAL A 2 -0.70 -4.49 -0.03
CA VAL A 2 -1.81 -4.03 -0.88
C VAL A 2 -1.21 -3.35 -2.10
N GLU A 3 -1.75 -3.66 -3.28
CA GLU A 3 -1.37 -2.96 -4.51
C GLU A 3 -1.86 -1.52 -4.45
N TYR A 4 -1.05 -0.58 -4.91
CA TYR A 4 -1.49 0.80 -5.03
C TYR A 4 -2.63 0.89 -6.04
N SER A 5 -3.74 1.50 -5.65
CA SER A 5 -4.88 1.74 -6.55
C SER A 5 -4.57 2.80 -7.60
N PHE A 6 -3.66 3.71 -7.27
CA PHE A 6 -3.13 4.70 -8.19
C PHE A 6 -1.62 4.50 -8.31
N PRO A 7 -1.04 4.47 -9.54
CA PRO A 7 0.38 4.16 -9.70
C PRO A 7 1.26 5.22 -9.03
N PRO A 8 2.06 4.85 -8.01
CA PRO A 8 2.91 5.81 -7.33
C PRO A 8 4.05 6.33 -8.22
N GLN A 9 4.36 5.63 -9.32
CA GLN A 9 5.32 6.08 -10.30
C GLN A 9 4.94 7.43 -10.92
N ARG A 10 3.67 7.77 -10.93
CA ARG A 10 3.13 9.02 -11.48
C ARG A 10 2.78 10.05 -10.43
N CYS A 11 3.33 9.92 -9.23
CA CYS A 11 3.10 10.88 -8.16
C CYS A 11 3.76 12.22 -8.43
N ASN A 12 3.21 13.26 -7.83
CA ASN A 12 3.69 14.62 -7.93
C ASN A 12 4.05 15.17 -6.55
N TYR A 13 4.92 16.15 -6.52
CA TYR A 13 5.13 16.99 -5.36
C TYR A 13 4.80 18.44 -5.72
N ILE A 14 4.47 19.23 -4.71
CA ILE A 14 4.15 20.66 -4.90
C ILE A 14 5.32 21.48 -4.39
N ASP A 15 5.86 22.37 -5.23
CA ASP A 15 6.99 23.24 -4.86
C ASP A 15 6.55 24.44 -4.00
N LYS A 16 7.53 25.26 -3.62
CA LYS A 16 7.29 26.45 -2.79
C LYS A 16 6.36 27.47 -3.42
N ASN A 17 6.29 27.48 -4.75
CA ASN A 17 5.48 28.41 -5.51
C ASN A 17 4.08 27.89 -5.83
N GLY A 18 3.77 26.65 -5.40
CA GLY A 18 2.47 26.05 -5.62
C GLY A 18 2.33 25.27 -6.93
N TYR A 19 3.42 25.02 -7.66
CA TYR A 19 3.39 24.25 -8.89
C TYR A 19 3.65 22.77 -8.62
N ALA A 20 2.93 21.91 -9.32
CA ALA A 20 3.09 20.46 -9.24
C ALA A 20 4.16 19.96 -10.22
N HIS A 21 4.97 19.02 -9.76
CA HIS A 21 6.03 18.40 -10.54
C HIS A 21 5.97 16.89 -10.38
N TYR A 22 6.25 16.16 -11.46
CA TYR A 22 6.38 14.70 -11.38
C TYR A 22 7.62 14.30 -10.60
N LYS A 23 7.44 13.43 -9.61
CA LYS A 23 8.54 12.90 -8.81
C LYS A 23 9.46 12.03 -9.65
N PHE A 24 8.88 11.25 -10.57
CA PHE A 24 9.57 10.34 -11.48
C PHE A 24 9.26 10.77 -12.92
N GLU A 25 10.08 11.66 -13.45
CA GLU A 25 9.87 12.27 -14.76
C GLU A 25 9.80 11.24 -15.88
N GLN A 26 10.52 10.12 -15.75
CA GLN A 26 10.55 9.06 -16.75
C GLN A 26 9.18 8.38 -16.97
N TYR A 27 8.27 8.47 -16.00
CA TYR A 27 6.94 7.87 -16.11
C TYR A 27 5.84 8.84 -16.49
N ARG A 28 6.19 10.10 -16.72
CA ARG A 28 5.21 11.17 -16.98
C ARG A 28 4.25 10.83 -18.11
N MET A 29 4.74 10.26 -19.20
CA MET A 29 3.97 9.93 -20.40
C MET A 29 3.59 8.46 -20.49
N SER A 30 3.91 7.65 -19.49
CA SER A 30 3.60 6.22 -19.48
C SER A 30 2.12 5.99 -19.23
N ARG A 31 1.55 4.98 -19.92
CA ARG A 31 0.18 4.54 -19.64
C ARG A 31 0.19 3.68 -18.37
N THR A 32 -0.89 3.78 -17.60
CA THR A 32 -1.03 3.01 -16.35
C THR A 32 -0.82 1.50 -16.57
N GLN A 33 -1.35 0.97 -17.67
CA GLN A 33 -1.25 -0.46 -17.98
C GLN A 33 0.16 -0.93 -18.31
N ASP A 34 1.07 -0.01 -18.65
CA ASP A 34 2.45 -0.32 -18.98
C ASP A 34 3.39 -0.19 -17.77
N LEU A 35 2.85 0.23 -16.62
CA LEU A 35 3.61 0.40 -15.40
C LEU A 35 3.61 -0.88 -14.57
N GLU A 36 4.77 -1.18 -13.95
CA GLU A 36 4.88 -2.27 -13.00
C GLU A 36 3.96 -2.03 -11.80
N SER A 37 3.30 -3.09 -11.34
CA SER A 37 2.48 -3.02 -10.12
C SER A 37 3.36 -2.85 -8.89
N TRP A 38 3.11 -1.81 -8.12
CA TRP A 38 3.81 -1.56 -6.85
C TRP A 38 2.84 -1.74 -5.68
N TYR A 39 3.41 -2.11 -4.55
CA TYR A 39 2.66 -2.51 -3.37
C TYR A 39 3.13 -1.73 -2.15
N HIS A 40 2.26 -1.56 -1.17
CA HIS A 40 2.62 -0.99 0.12
C HIS A 40 2.26 -1.96 1.24
N ASP A 41 2.87 -1.76 2.40
CA ASP A 41 2.58 -2.51 3.59
C ASP A 41 1.14 -2.28 4.03
N ALA A 42 0.45 -3.36 4.38
CA ALA A 42 -0.92 -3.29 4.88
C ALA A 42 -1.01 -2.97 6.37
N GLY A 43 0.09 -3.13 7.11
CA GLY A 43 0.14 -2.86 8.54
C GLY A 43 -0.66 -3.82 9.40
N GLN A 44 -1.00 -5.01 8.90
CA GLN A 44 -1.87 -5.94 9.61
C GLN A 44 -1.12 -6.98 10.44
N PHE A 45 -0.22 -7.73 9.81
CA PHE A 45 0.54 -8.77 10.50
C PHE A 45 1.81 -9.12 9.75
N TYR A 46 2.76 -9.71 10.48
CA TYR A 46 4.04 -10.16 9.96
C TYR A 46 4.38 -11.50 10.56
N VAL A 47 4.89 -12.42 9.73
CA VAL A 47 5.32 -13.75 10.17
C VAL A 47 6.79 -13.90 9.82
N TYR A 48 7.59 -14.31 10.80
CA TYR A 48 9.03 -14.45 10.64
C TYR A 48 9.48 -15.88 10.93
N ASN A 49 10.42 -16.37 10.12
CA ASN A 49 11.22 -17.51 10.51
C ASN A 49 12.24 -16.99 11.54
N ILE A 50 12.22 -17.56 12.74
CA ILE A 50 12.99 -17.02 13.86
C ILE A 50 14.50 -17.08 13.62
N ASP A 51 15.00 -18.15 13.01
CA ASP A 51 16.43 -18.30 12.72
C ASP A 51 16.90 -17.24 11.70
N LYS A 52 16.12 -17.03 10.66
CA LYS A 52 16.41 -16.01 9.64
C LYS A 52 16.30 -14.59 10.23
N PHE A 53 15.32 -14.37 11.09
CA PHE A 53 15.14 -13.07 11.76
C PHE A 53 16.37 -12.69 12.55
N TYR A 54 16.94 -13.63 13.34
CA TYR A 54 18.15 -13.39 14.09
C TYR A 54 19.37 -13.21 13.20
N LYS A 55 19.48 -13.96 12.11
CA LYS A 55 20.59 -13.83 11.17
C LYS A 55 20.67 -12.47 10.51
N CYS A 56 19.52 -11.86 10.20
CA CYS A 56 19.48 -10.55 9.55
C CYS A 56 19.24 -9.39 10.53
N ASN A 57 19.30 -9.65 11.87
CA ASN A 57 19.08 -8.67 12.93
C ASN A 57 17.75 -7.90 12.77
N GLY A 58 16.71 -8.59 12.32
CA GLY A 58 15.40 -8.00 12.09
C GLY A 58 15.26 -7.22 10.78
N ASP A 59 16.34 -7.02 10.04
CA ASP A 59 16.34 -6.32 8.76
C ASP A 59 16.43 -7.32 7.60
N CYS A 60 15.39 -8.15 7.47
CA CYS A 60 15.30 -9.14 6.42
C CYS A 60 14.80 -8.50 5.14
N LYS A 61 15.59 -8.60 4.07
CA LYS A 61 15.28 -7.96 2.78
C LYS A 61 14.47 -8.84 1.84
N GLU A 62 14.50 -10.14 2.04
CA GLU A 62 13.68 -11.06 1.26
C GLU A 62 12.36 -11.27 1.96
N ILE A 63 11.30 -10.73 1.36
CA ILE A 63 9.96 -10.74 1.91
C ILE A 63 9.04 -11.48 0.94
N ILE A 64 8.32 -12.47 1.45
CA ILE A 64 7.26 -13.13 0.67
C ILE A 64 5.96 -12.40 0.98
N PRO A 65 5.37 -11.70 0.01
CA PRO A 65 4.16 -10.95 0.25
C PRO A 65 2.91 -11.84 0.27
N ILE A 66 1.99 -11.51 1.17
CA ILE A 66 0.61 -11.96 1.08
C ILE A 66 -0.17 -10.76 0.57
N VAL A 67 -0.65 -10.83 -0.65
CA VAL A 67 -1.37 -9.72 -1.28
C VAL A 67 -2.85 -9.79 -0.90
N VAL A 68 -3.36 -8.71 -0.35
CA VAL A 68 -4.75 -8.59 0.07
C VAL A 68 -5.39 -7.39 -0.62
N SER A 69 -6.71 -7.41 -0.72
CA SER A 69 -7.47 -6.31 -1.30
C SER A 69 -7.47 -5.09 -0.37
N GLU A 70 -7.41 -3.90 -0.94
CA GLU A 70 -7.57 -2.64 -0.22
C GLU A 70 -8.85 -2.61 0.62
N MET A 71 -9.89 -3.30 0.16
CA MET A 71 -11.18 -3.37 0.86
C MET A 71 -11.16 -4.26 2.10
N GLU A 72 -10.13 -5.09 2.26
CA GLU A 72 -10.00 -6.04 3.37
C GLU A 72 -9.10 -5.53 4.49
N VAL A 73 -8.49 -4.35 4.32
CA VAL A 73 -7.53 -3.80 5.27
C VAL A 73 -7.85 -2.36 5.60
N GLN A 74 -7.51 -1.95 6.81
CA GLN A 74 -7.56 -0.55 7.21
C GLN A 74 -6.62 -0.34 8.39
N ASP A 75 -5.59 0.47 8.16
CA ASP A 75 -4.73 0.97 9.23
C ASP A 75 -5.46 2.12 9.92
N ILE A 76 -5.58 2.04 11.24
CA ILE A 76 -6.41 2.96 12.02
C ILE A 76 -5.54 3.84 12.88
N ASP A 77 -5.41 5.12 12.49
CA ASP A 77 -4.69 6.15 13.24
C ASP A 77 -5.62 7.29 13.67
N THR A 78 -6.74 7.47 12.98
CA THR A 78 -7.70 8.55 13.22
C THR A 78 -9.12 8.00 13.33
N GLU A 79 -10.06 8.84 13.79
CA GLU A 79 -11.48 8.47 13.82
C GLU A 79 -12.05 8.23 12.42
N LYS A 80 -11.56 8.96 11.42
CA LYS A 80 -11.95 8.73 10.02
C LYS A 80 -11.54 7.36 9.54
N ASP A 81 -10.36 6.91 9.94
CA ASP A 81 -9.88 5.57 9.61
C ASP A 81 -10.77 4.50 10.24
N TRP A 82 -11.23 4.75 11.47
CA TRP A 82 -12.17 3.87 12.16
C TRP A 82 -13.50 3.77 11.41
N GLU A 83 -14.06 4.91 11.02
CA GLU A 83 -15.30 4.98 10.24
C GLU A 83 -15.16 4.23 8.91
N LEU A 84 -14.03 4.41 8.25
CA LEU A 84 -13.72 3.73 7.00
C LEU A 84 -13.62 2.23 7.21
N ALA A 85 -13.00 1.78 8.30
CA ALA A 85 -12.93 0.36 8.65
C ALA A 85 -14.32 -0.24 8.85
N GLU A 86 -15.21 0.47 9.51
CA GLU A 86 -16.62 0.04 9.70
C GLU A 86 -17.34 -0.12 8.35
N ILE A 87 -17.15 0.84 7.45
CA ILE A 87 -17.76 0.79 6.11
C ILE A 87 -17.24 -0.42 5.33
N LYS A 88 -15.94 -0.64 5.36
CA LYS A 88 -15.31 -1.79 4.70
C LYS A 88 -15.85 -3.11 5.28
N TYR A 89 -15.98 -3.19 6.58
CA TYR A 89 -16.54 -4.36 7.24
C TYR A 89 -18.00 -4.64 6.79
N MET A 90 -18.82 -3.62 6.71
CA MET A 90 -20.20 -3.73 6.22
C MET A 90 -20.24 -4.23 4.78
N LEU A 91 -19.34 -3.76 3.92
CA LEU A 91 -19.26 -4.21 2.53
C LEU A 91 -18.84 -5.67 2.44
N MET A 92 -17.95 -6.13 3.30
CA MET A 92 -17.55 -7.53 3.38
C MET A 92 -18.71 -8.42 3.81
N GLN A 93 -19.52 -7.96 4.75
CA GLN A 93 -20.71 -8.66 5.22
C GLN A 93 -21.72 -8.91 4.08
N ARG A 94 -21.88 -7.96 3.17
CA ARG A 94 -22.78 -8.09 2.02
C ARG A 94 -22.37 -9.20 1.06
N LYS A 95 -21.08 -9.51 0.97
CA LYS A 95 -20.55 -10.53 0.07
C LYS A 95 -20.76 -11.95 0.58
N THR A 96 -21.06 -12.12 1.85
CA THR A 96 -21.23 -13.43 2.49
C THR A 96 -22.68 -13.90 2.55
N ILE A 97 -23.62 -13.11 2.06
CA ILE A 97 -25.07 -13.46 2.06
C ILE A 97 -25.48 -14.09 0.74
#